data_899e0840817a8c251676cebeb5dd1b8c
#
_entry.id   899e0840817a8c251676cebeb5dd1b8c
#
_cell.length_a   1.000
_cell.length_b   1.000
_cell.length_c   1.000
_cell.angle_alpha   90.00
_cell.angle_beta   90.00
_cell.angle_gamma   90.00
#
_symmetry.space_group_name_H-M   'P 1'
#
loop_
_entity.id
_entity.type
_entity.pdbx_description
1 polymer ?
#
loop_
_entity_poly.entity_id
_entity_poly.type
_entity_poly.pdbx_seq_one_letter_code
_entity_poly.pdbx_strand_id
1 'polypeptide(L)'
;LCFNTSQTGYQETLTDPSYTKQIITFTFPHIGIVGTNDEDLESKKIYAEGCIINQQITDYSNWRAQKSLIFFLDYHKIPAITNIDTRYLTRKLSKEGAKKVALIHFGEDDNKLENLKSKLKDWNGLENLDLATIVSTKKEYGWEDGLWNSNRSKGLLKKFPIVCLDFGIKRNILRNLNDLNFKTNI
;
A
#
# COMPACT_ATOMS: atom_id res chain seq x y z
N LEU A 1 10.91 -6.70 -4.60
CA LEU A 1 11.16 -5.79 -3.48
C LEU A 1 11.35 -4.38 -3.99
N CYS A 2 10.60 -3.43 -3.46
CA CYS A 2 10.76 -1.99 -3.69
C CYS A 2 10.98 -1.26 -2.35
N PHE A 3 11.16 0.05 -2.40
CA PHE A 3 11.31 0.85 -1.18
C PHE A 3 10.45 2.12 -1.26
N ASN A 4 10.09 2.63 -0.10
CA ASN A 4 9.41 3.91 0.08
C ASN A 4 10.17 4.74 1.12
N THR A 5 10.42 6.02 0.81
CA THR A 5 11.21 6.94 1.66
C THR A 5 10.35 7.95 2.42
N SER A 6 9.03 7.87 2.29
CA SER A 6 8.11 8.76 3.00
C SER A 6 8.19 8.57 4.50
N GLN A 7 8.06 9.64 5.25
CA GLN A 7 8.05 9.61 6.72
C GLN A 7 6.71 9.11 7.28
N THR A 8 5.63 9.37 6.56
CA THR A 8 4.26 8.97 6.90
C THR A 8 3.58 8.40 5.67
N GLY A 9 2.32 8.00 5.77
CA GLY A 9 1.57 7.49 4.62
C GLY A 9 1.85 6.02 4.33
N TYR A 10 2.28 5.25 5.33
CA TYR A 10 2.52 3.82 5.15
C TYR A 10 1.22 3.04 4.92
N GLN A 11 0.10 3.46 5.50
CA GLN A 11 -1.21 2.85 5.29
C GLN A 11 -1.68 3.08 3.85
N GLU A 12 -1.56 4.32 3.37
CA GLU A 12 -1.83 4.69 1.98
C GLU A 12 -0.94 3.88 1.02
N THR A 13 0.35 3.77 1.34
CA THR A 13 1.31 3.00 0.54
C THR A 13 0.93 1.52 0.45
N LEU A 14 0.55 0.89 1.57
CA LEU A 14 0.15 -0.52 1.60
C LEU A 14 -1.14 -0.78 0.81
N THR A 15 -2.05 0.19 0.78
CA THR A 15 -3.35 0.09 0.10
C THR A 15 -3.33 0.62 -1.35
N ASP A 16 -2.22 1.21 -1.79
CA ASP A 16 -2.07 1.73 -3.14
C ASP A 16 -1.95 0.60 -4.18
N PRO A 17 -2.83 0.55 -5.18
CA PRO A 17 -2.78 -0.46 -6.24
C PRO A 17 -1.44 -0.53 -6.99
N SER A 18 -0.66 0.55 -7.00
CA SER A 18 0.67 0.60 -7.63
C SER A 18 1.67 -0.39 -7.01
N TYR A 19 1.42 -0.85 -5.78
CA TYR A 19 2.28 -1.83 -5.10
C TYR A 19 1.81 -3.28 -5.22
N THR A 20 0.90 -3.55 -6.16
CA THR A 20 0.44 -4.92 -6.45
C THR A 20 1.61 -5.86 -6.72
N LYS A 21 1.60 -7.03 -6.06
CA LYS A 21 2.66 -8.05 -6.15
C LYS A 21 4.04 -7.59 -5.67
N GLN A 22 4.10 -6.57 -4.81
CA GLN A 22 5.38 -6.06 -4.30
C GLN A 22 5.44 -6.14 -2.77
N ILE A 23 6.63 -6.40 -2.25
CA ILE A 23 6.99 -6.25 -0.85
C ILE A 23 7.70 -4.90 -0.71
N ILE A 24 7.31 -4.09 0.29
CA ILE A 24 7.75 -2.71 0.44
C ILE A 24 8.73 -2.60 1.60
N THR A 25 9.92 -2.06 1.34
CA THR A 25 10.86 -1.63 2.39
C THR A 25 10.56 -0.19 2.76
N PHE A 26 10.15 0.05 3.99
CA PHE A 26 9.98 1.39 4.52
C PHE A 26 11.31 1.89 5.09
N THR A 27 11.84 2.99 4.52
CA THR A 27 13.14 3.55 4.91
C THR A 27 13.05 4.31 6.23
N PHE A 28 11.92 4.96 6.50
CA PHE A 28 11.70 5.70 7.74
C PHE A 28 11.60 4.72 8.92
N PRO A 29 12.33 4.97 10.04
CA PRO A 29 12.44 3.98 11.10
C PRO A 29 11.16 3.79 11.93
N HIS A 30 10.38 4.84 12.14
CA HIS A 30 9.22 4.85 13.05
C HIS A 30 7.91 4.55 12.32
N ILE A 31 7.85 3.48 11.57
CA ILE A 31 6.63 3.03 10.89
C ILE A 31 5.65 2.47 11.94
N GLY A 32 4.40 2.92 11.87
CA GLY A 32 3.34 2.53 12.81
C GLY A 32 2.97 3.60 13.83
N ILE A 33 3.84 4.60 14.07
CA ILE A 33 3.67 5.60 15.13
C ILE A 33 2.40 6.47 14.97
N VAL A 34 1.91 6.69 13.78
CA VAL A 34 0.67 7.44 13.53
C VAL A 34 -0.58 6.56 13.55
N GLY A 35 -0.43 5.25 13.77
CA GLY A 35 -1.54 4.29 13.75
C GLY A 35 -2.15 4.09 12.37
N THR A 36 -3.38 3.60 12.34
CA THR A 36 -4.19 3.42 11.13
C THR A 36 -5.61 3.90 11.36
N ASN A 37 -6.33 4.26 10.30
CA ASN A 37 -7.71 4.71 10.33
C ASN A 37 -8.43 4.36 9.01
N ASP A 38 -9.75 4.55 8.97
CA ASP A 38 -10.57 4.18 7.81
C ASP A 38 -10.51 5.19 6.66
N GLU A 39 -9.94 6.37 6.88
CA GLU A 39 -9.88 7.46 5.88
C GLU A 39 -8.60 7.40 5.03
N ASP A 40 -7.47 7.00 5.62
CA ASP A 40 -6.15 7.00 4.98
C ASP A 40 -5.93 5.72 4.15
N LEU A 41 -6.91 5.37 3.34
CA LEU A 41 -6.89 4.22 2.44
C LEU A 41 -6.93 4.69 0.99
N GLU A 42 -6.04 4.18 0.15
CA GLU A 42 -6.02 4.46 -1.30
C GLU A 42 -6.88 3.47 -2.11
N SER A 43 -7.32 2.38 -1.48
CA SER A 43 -8.25 1.43 -2.09
C SER A 43 -9.02 0.64 -1.03
N LYS A 44 -9.95 -0.23 -1.47
CA LYS A 44 -10.75 -1.08 -0.57
C LYS A 44 -9.97 -2.24 0.05
N LYS A 45 -8.82 -2.60 -0.50
CA LYS A 45 -7.99 -3.74 -0.06
C LYS A 45 -6.51 -3.35 -0.03
N ILE A 46 -5.70 -4.14 0.64
CA ILE A 46 -4.25 -4.02 0.56
C ILE A 46 -3.77 -4.70 -0.71
N TYR A 47 -2.87 -4.04 -1.42
CA TYR A 47 -2.26 -4.54 -2.64
C TYR A 47 -0.81 -4.97 -2.44
N ALA A 48 -0.12 -4.42 -1.44
CA ALA A 48 1.22 -4.88 -1.08
C ALA A 48 1.20 -6.33 -0.56
N GLU A 49 2.16 -7.14 -0.95
CA GLU A 49 2.30 -8.54 -0.51
C GLU A 49 3.01 -8.66 0.85
N GLY A 50 3.57 -7.59 1.37
CA GLY A 50 4.23 -7.53 2.67
C GLY A 50 5.06 -6.28 2.85
N CYS A 51 5.64 -6.11 4.04
CA CYS A 51 6.53 -4.98 4.31
C CYS A 51 7.73 -5.35 5.18
N ILE A 52 8.79 -4.55 5.03
CA ILE A 52 10.04 -4.63 5.79
C ILE A 52 10.22 -3.30 6.51
N ILE A 53 10.42 -3.34 7.83
CA ILE A 53 10.43 -2.20 8.72
C ILE A 53 11.73 -2.19 9.51
N ASN A 54 12.29 -1.00 9.75
CA ASN A 54 13.58 -0.85 10.42
C ASN A 54 13.53 -1.24 11.90
N GLN A 55 12.54 -0.72 12.62
CA GLN A 55 12.41 -0.91 14.06
C GLN A 55 11.14 -1.70 14.40
N GLN A 56 11.07 -2.18 15.62
CA GLN A 56 9.85 -2.78 16.14
C GLN A 56 8.72 -1.76 16.09
N ILE A 57 7.54 -2.18 15.68
CA ILE A 57 6.35 -1.33 15.67
C ILE A 57 5.95 -1.06 17.13
N THR A 58 5.87 0.23 17.47
CA THR A 58 5.44 0.68 18.79
C THR A 58 3.95 1.04 18.79
N ASP A 59 3.42 1.35 19.97
CA ASP A 59 2.09 1.91 20.09
C ASP A 59 2.00 3.25 19.36
N TYR A 60 0.84 3.52 18.81
CA TYR A 60 0.59 4.74 18.07
C TYR A 60 0.36 5.95 19.00
N SER A 61 0.75 7.12 18.51
CA SER A 61 0.64 8.40 19.23
C SER A 61 0.08 9.50 18.32
N ASN A 62 -1.08 9.24 17.70
CA ASN A 62 -1.74 10.22 16.85
C ASN A 62 -3.24 10.23 17.12
N TRP A 63 -3.82 11.42 17.23
CA TRP A 63 -5.23 11.60 17.57
C TRP A 63 -6.21 11.04 16.50
N ARG A 64 -5.77 10.88 15.25
CA ARG A 64 -6.57 10.27 14.18
C ARG A 64 -6.51 8.74 14.19
N ALA A 65 -5.61 8.15 14.95
CA ALA A 65 -5.46 6.71 15.00
C ALA A 65 -6.68 6.02 15.61
N GLN A 66 -7.16 5.00 14.96
CA GLN A 66 -8.24 4.14 15.43
C GLN A 66 -7.70 2.77 15.85
N LYS A 67 -6.62 2.31 15.19
CA LYS A 67 -6.02 1.00 15.42
C LYS A 67 -4.50 1.08 15.24
N SER A 68 -3.78 0.11 15.80
CA SER A 68 -2.35 -0.02 15.57
C SER A 68 -2.05 -0.59 14.18
N LEU A 69 -0.85 -0.32 13.66
CA LEU A 69 -0.40 -0.94 12.41
C LEU A 69 -0.30 -2.46 12.55
N ILE A 70 0.07 -2.99 13.72
CA ILE A 70 0.11 -4.44 13.97
C ILE A 70 -1.28 -5.04 13.77
N PHE A 71 -2.31 -4.43 14.37
CA PHE A 71 -3.69 -4.88 14.17
C PHE A 71 -4.10 -4.84 12.71
N PHE A 72 -3.76 -3.77 12.00
CA PHE A 72 -4.08 -3.60 10.58
C PHE A 72 -3.44 -4.69 9.71
N LEU A 73 -2.15 -4.95 9.90
CA LEU A 73 -1.42 -5.99 9.17
C LEU A 73 -1.97 -7.39 9.47
N ASP A 74 -2.23 -7.69 10.74
CA ASP A 74 -2.78 -9.00 11.13
C ASP A 74 -4.20 -9.21 10.59
N TYR A 75 -5.07 -8.22 10.72
CA TYR A 75 -6.44 -8.28 10.20
C TYR A 75 -6.47 -8.56 8.69
N HIS A 76 -5.58 -7.94 7.94
CA HIS A 76 -5.46 -8.10 6.49
C HIS A 76 -4.53 -9.23 6.06
N LYS A 77 -3.92 -9.96 7.01
CA LYS A 77 -3.00 -11.07 6.75
C LYS A 77 -1.78 -10.68 5.91
N ILE A 78 -1.25 -9.48 6.15
CA ILE A 78 -0.07 -8.96 5.46
C ILE A 78 1.18 -9.28 6.28
N PRO A 79 2.11 -10.09 5.77
CA PRO A 79 3.34 -10.41 6.46
C PRO A 79 4.25 -9.18 6.59
N ALA A 80 4.84 -9.01 7.76
CA ALA A 80 5.80 -7.95 8.03
C ALA A 80 7.02 -8.50 8.77
N ILE A 81 8.18 -7.93 8.49
CA ILE A 81 9.41 -8.19 9.24
C ILE A 81 9.96 -6.88 9.78
N THR A 82 10.36 -6.88 11.04
CA THR A 82 10.93 -5.73 11.73
C THR A 82 12.39 -5.97 12.10
N ASN A 83 13.07 -4.94 12.61
CA ASN A 83 14.47 -4.99 13.03
C ASN A 83 15.45 -5.30 11.88
N ILE A 84 15.16 -4.79 10.69
CA ILE A 84 16.01 -4.93 9.50
C ILE A 84 16.64 -3.59 9.16
N ASP A 85 17.91 -3.58 8.76
CA ASP A 85 18.55 -2.37 8.22
C ASP A 85 17.93 -1.98 6.86
N THR A 86 16.81 -1.27 6.92
CA THR A 86 16.08 -0.81 5.73
C THR A 86 16.85 0.27 4.97
N ARG A 87 17.75 1.00 5.63
CA ARG A 87 18.62 1.97 4.95
C ARG A 87 19.62 1.27 4.04
N TYR A 88 20.23 0.19 4.52
CA TYR A 88 21.11 -0.65 3.70
C TYR A 88 20.35 -1.24 2.50
N LEU A 89 19.16 -1.84 2.76
CA LEU A 89 18.33 -2.40 1.70
C LEU A 89 17.94 -1.36 0.65
N THR A 90 17.51 -0.16 1.08
CA THR A 90 17.17 0.93 0.16
C THR A 90 18.35 1.33 -0.71
N ARG A 91 19.53 1.50 -0.13
CA ARG A 91 20.74 1.83 -0.89
C ARG A 91 21.12 0.73 -1.89
N LYS A 92 20.95 -0.52 -1.50
CA LYS A 92 21.19 -1.68 -2.38
C LYS A 92 20.21 -1.70 -3.55
N LEU A 93 18.91 -1.56 -3.27
CA LEU A 93 17.87 -1.51 -4.29
C LEU A 93 18.01 -0.32 -5.25
N SER A 94 18.43 0.83 -4.73
CA SER A 94 18.70 2.03 -5.55
C SER A 94 19.85 1.82 -6.54
N LYS A 95 20.86 1.04 -6.16
CA LYS A 95 22.03 0.76 -7.02
C LYS A 95 21.82 -0.40 -7.98
N GLU A 96 21.16 -1.45 -7.51
CA GLU A 96 21.08 -2.74 -8.21
C GLU A 96 19.72 -3.00 -8.85
N GLY A 97 18.75 -2.11 -8.66
CA GLY A 97 17.35 -2.28 -9.10
C GLY A 97 16.53 -3.18 -8.19
N ALA A 98 15.26 -3.33 -8.54
CA ALA A 98 14.32 -4.18 -7.82
C ALA A 98 14.78 -5.65 -7.79
N LYS A 99 14.54 -6.33 -6.67
CA LYS A 99 14.94 -7.73 -6.46
C LYS A 99 13.72 -8.62 -6.26
N LYS A 100 13.81 -9.85 -6.75
CA LYS A 100 12.89 -10.93 -6.37
C LYS A 100 13.17 -11.29 -4.91
N VAL A 101 12.13 -11.30 -4.09
CA VAL A 101 12.24 -11.66 -2.67
C VAL A 101 11.03 -12.44 -2.22
N ALA A 102 11.17 -13.15 -1.11
CA ALA A 102 10.06 -13.77 -0.42
C ALA A 102 10.18 -13.47 1.08
N LEU A 103 9.04 -13.26 1.74
CA LEU A 103 8.93 -13.26 3.19
C LEU A 103 8.41 -14.62 3.62
N ILE A 104 9.06 -15.21 4.61
CA ILE A 104 8.69 -16.50 5.17
C ILE A 104 8.66 -16.41 6.69
N HIS A 105 7.61 -16.95 7.28
CA HIS A 105 7.56 -17.23 8.70
C HIS A 105 7.96 -18.70 8.88
N PHE A 106 9.08 -18.91 9.56
CA PHE A 106 9.56 -20.26 9.85
C PHE A 106 8.73 -20.90 10.97
N GLY A 107 8.10 -22.05 10.66
CA GLY A 107 7.96 -23.13 11.62
C GLY A 107 9.16 -24.08 11.46
N GLU A 108 9.29 -25.08 12.25
CA GLU A 108 10.44 -26.00 12.42
C GLU A 108 10.83 -26.86 11.19
N ASP A 109 10.53 -26.42 9.95
CA ASP A 109 10.67 -27.26 8.76
C ASP A 109 11.64 -26.64 7.76
N ASP A 110 12.91 -27.07 7.81
CA ASP A 110 14.01 -26.62 6.93
C ASP A 110 13.74 -26.88 5.43
N ASN A 111 12.93 -27.87 5.10
CA ASN A 111 12.59 -28.20 3.72
C ASN A 111 11.80 -27.08 3.03
N LYS A 112 11.10 -26.24 3.81
CA LYS A 112 10.35 -25.11 3.27
C LYS A 112 11.25 -24.02 2.68
N LEU A 113 12.43 -23.82 3.24
CA LEU A 113 13.38 -22.80 2.76
C LEU A 113 13.92 -23.16 1.37
N GLU A 114 14.35 -24.40 1.17
CA GLU A 114 14.89 -24.83 -0.14
C GLU A 114 13.82 -24.82 -1.23
N ASN A 115 12.61 -25.25 -0.90
CA ASN A 115 11.46 -25.16 -1.82
C ASN A 115 11.13 -23.70 -2.18
N LEU A 116 11.20 -22.78 -1.20
CA LEU A 116 10.97 -21.38 -1.45
C LEU A 116 12.06 -20.75 -2.32
N LYS A 117 13.32 -21.10 -2.08
CA LYS A 117 14.45 -20.65 -2.92
C LYS A 117 14.29 -21.12 -4.36
N SER A 118 13.89 -22.37 -4.59
CA SER A 118 13.60 -22.87 -5.94
C SER A 118 12.48 -22.08 -6.59
N LYS A 119 11.33 -21.94 -5.92
CA LYS A 119 10.19 -21.14 -6.43
C LYS A 119 10.58 -19.70 -6.76
N LEU A 120 11.42 -19.08 -5.91
CA LEU A 120 11.88 -17.72 -6.14
C LEU A 120 12.81 -17.60 -7.34
N LYS A 121 13.63 -18.61 -7.58
CA LYS A 121 14.51 -18.69 -8.75
C LYS A 121 13.72 -18.84 -10.04
N ASP A 122 12.69 -19.69 -10.02
CA ASP A 122 11.86 -20.00 -11.18
C ASP A 122 10.83 -18.91 -11.49
N TRP A 123 10.53 -18.03 -10.53
CA TRP A 123 9.60 -16.92 -10.75
C TRP A 123 10.21 -15.83 -11.61
N ASN A 124 9.54 -15.46 -12.71
CA ASN A 124 10.02 -14.44 -13.66
C ASN A 124 9.98 -13.00 -13.13
N GLY A 125 9.48 -12.77 -11.93
CA GLY A 125 9.27 -11.42 -11.39
C GLY A 125 7.96 -10.81 -11.86
N LEU A 126 7.92 -9.48 -11.94
CA LEU A 126 6.74 -8.74 -12.42
C LEU A 126 6.70 -8.60 -13.95
N GLU A 127 7.77 -8.99 -14.61
CA GLU A 127 7.90 -8.86 -16.06
C GLU A 127 6.83 -9.71 -16.79
N ASN A 128 6.16 -9.11 -17.74
CA ASN A 128 5.04 -9.70 -18.51
C ASN A 128 3.79 -10.06 -17.68
N LEU A 129 3.65 -9.58 -16.45
CA LEU A 129 2.40 -9.72 -15.69
C LEU A 129 1.42 -8.59 -16.09
N ASP A 130 0.19 -8.95 -16.41
CA ASP A 130 -0.90 -7.98 -16.59
C ASP A 130 -1.44 -7.57 -15.20
N LEU A 131 -0.75 -6.64 -14.56
CA LEU A 131 -1.17 -6.11 -13.26
C LEU A 131 -2.34 -5.13 -13.40
N ALA A 132 -2.50 -4.48 -14.54
CA ALA A 132 -3.60 -3.55 -14.78
C ALA A 132 -4.95 -4.28 -14.67
N THR A 133 -5.10 -5.44 -15.28
CA THR A 133 -6.32 -6.27 -15.16
C THR A 133 -6.62 -6.68 -13.71
N ILE A 134 -5.59 -6.89 -12.88
CA ILE A 134 -5.76 -7.27 -11.47
C ILE A 134 -6.33 -6.12 -10.63
N VAL A 135 -5.93 -4.88 -10.92
CA VAL A 135 -6.28 -3.70 -10.12
C VAL A 135 -7.46 -2.91 -10.67
N SER A 136 -7.82 -3.08 -11.95
CA SER A 136 -8.93 -2.38 -12.59
C SER A 136 -10.27 -2.73 -11.95
N THR A 137 -11.17 -1.75 -11.88
CA THR A 137 -12.55 -2.00 -11.46
C THR A 137 -13.25 -2.97 -12.41
N LYS A 138 -14.21 -3.73 -11.87
CA LYS A 138 -15.05 -4.64 -12.67
C LYS A 138 -16.46 -4.09 -12.88
N LYS A 139 -16.78 -2.96 -12.24
CA LYS A 139 -18.11 -2.35 -12.30
C LYS A 139 -17.96 -0.84 -12.24
N GLU A 140 -18.82 -0.17 -12.99
CA GLU A 140 -18.99 1.27 -12.90
C GLU A 140 -19.46 1.70 -11.52
N TYR A 141 -18.93 2.81 -11.01
CA TYR A 141 -19.34 3.42 -9.75
C TYR A 141 -19.08 4.93 -9.75
N GLY A 142 -19.90 5.67 -8.98
CA GLY A 142 -19.69 7.09 -8.71
C GLY A 142 -18.81 7.31 -7.49
N TRP A 143 -18.20 8.49 -7.40
CA TRP A 143 -17.40 8.91 -6.26
C TRP A 143 -17.91 10.25 -5.68
N GLU A 144 -18.10 10.29 -4.35
CA GLU A 144 -18.65 11.47 -3.66
C GLU A 144 -17.82 11.97 -2.48
N ASP A 145 -16.84 11.15 -2.02
CA ASP A 145 -16.00 11.55 -0.89
C ASP A 145 -14.98 12.60 -1.32
N GLY A 146 -14.77 13.61 -0.46
CA GLY A 146 -13.73 14.62 -0.58
C GLY A 146 -12.47 14.26 0.19
N LEU A 147 -11.51 15.20 0.20
CA LEU A 147 -10.33 15.14 1.06
C LEU A 147 -10.74 15.20 2.53
N TRP A 148 -9.95 14.58 3.38
CA TRP A 148 -10.14 14.67 4.81
C TRP A 148 -10.15 16.14 5.27
N ASN A 149 -11.10 16.47 6.15
CA ASN A 149 -11.31 17.82 6.69
C ASN A 149 -11.50 18.93 5.64
N SER A 150 -11.89 18.58 4.40
CA SER A 150 -12.26 19.56 3.42
C SER A 150 -13.59 20.22 3.82
N ASN A 151 -13.54 21.53 4.10
CA ASN A 151 -14.73 22.35 4.33
C ASN A 151 -15.49 22.64 3.02
N ARG A 152 -15.06 22.06 1.92
CA ARG A 152 -15.66 22.28 0.60
C ARG A 152 -16.91 21.45 0.45
N SER A 153 -18.02 22.18 0.50
CA SER A 153 -19.26 21.91 -0.23
C SER A 153 -19.84 20.50 -0.17
N LYS A 154 -20.17 20.03 1.03
CA LYS A 154 -21.32 19.15 1.15
C LYS A 154 -22.54 19.96 0.68
N GLY A 155 -22.96 19.75 -0.57
CA GLY A 155 -24.19 20.35 -1.11
C GLY A 155 -24.06 21.26 -2.32
N LEU A 156 -22.86 21.55 -2.84
CA LEU A 156 -22.76 22.23 -4.14
C LEU A 156 -23.12 21.27 -5.26
N LEU A 157 -23.94 21.73 -6.19
CA LEU A 157 -24.24 20.99 -7.40
C LEU A 157 -22.95 20.74 -8.17
N LYS A 158 -22.64 19.47 -8.44
CA LYS A 158 -21.48 19.09 -9.25
C LYS A 158 -21.68 19.57 -10.66
N LYS A 159 -20.80 20.46 -11.13
CA LYS A 159 -20.97 21.16 -12.41
C LYS A 159 -20.38 20.43 -13.59
N PHE A 160 -19.26 19.71 -13.38
CA PHE A 160 -18.48 19.13 -14.48
C PHE A 160 -18.46 17.62 -14.39
N PRO A 161 -19.15 16.90 -15.31
CA PRO A 161 -19.05 15.45 -15.36
C PRO A 161 -17.68 15.06 -15.89
N ILE A 162 -17.07 14.04 -15.26
CA ILE A 162 -15.81 13.44 -15.68
C ILE A 162 -15.90 11.93 -15.58
N VAL A 163 -15.36 11.22 -16.55
CA VAL A 163 -15.20 9.76 -16.53
C VAL A 163 -13.73 9.44 -16.28
N CYS A 164 -13.48 8.59 -15.29
CA CYS A 164 -12.15 8.09 -14.96
C CYS A 164 -12.03 6.64 -15.38
N LEU A 165 -11.06 6.33 -16.24
CA LEU A 165 -10.71 4.94 -16.56
C LEU A 165 -9.83 4.40 -15.43
N ASP A 166 -10.34 3.39 -14.71
CA ASP A 166 -9.68 2.82 -13.54
C ASP A 166 -8.76 1.67 -13.92
N PHE A 167 -7.47 1.94 -13.95
CA PHE A 167 -6.37 0.97 -14.02
C PHE A 167 -5.61 0.88 -12.70
N GLY A 168 -6.32 0.96 -11.57
CA GLY A 168 -5.76 1.03 -10.22
C GLY A 168 -5.67 2.47 -9.71
N ILE A 169 -6.76 3.22 -9.84
CA ILE A 169 -6.84 4.62 -9.40
C ILE A 169 -6.78 4.72 -7.87
N LYS A 170 -5.97 5.64 -7.36
CA LYS A 170 -5.92 5.97 -5.94
C LYS A 170 -7.15 6.78 -5.53
N ARG A 171 -7.73 6.45 -4.38
CA ARG A 171 -8.85 7.24 -3.82
C ARG A 171 -8.53 8.71 -3.64
N ASN A 172 -7.27 9.04 -3.32
CA ASN A 172 -6.88 10.43 -3.17
C ASN A 172 -7.01 11.24 -4.45
N ILE A 173 -6.82 10.65 -5.63
CA ILE A 173 -7.11 11.29 -6.92
C ILE A 173 -8.61 11.60 -7.03
N LEU A 174 -9.47 10.63 -6.71
CA LEU A 174 -10.91 10.79 -6.75
C LEU A 174 -11.41 11.84 -5.74
N ARG A 175 -10.84 11.85 -4.52
CA ARG A 175 -11.13 12.86 -3.49
C ARG A 175 -10.80 14.27 -3.97
N ASN A 176 -9.64 14.47 -4.62
CA ASN A 176 -9.25 15.76 -5.20
C ASN A 176 -10.20 16.19 -6.31
N LEU A 177 -10.57 15.28 -7.21
CA LEU A 177 -11.54 15.58 -8.27
C LEU A 177 -12.88 16.01 -7.68
N ASN A 178 -13.34 15.32 -6.64
CA ASN A 178 -14.58 15.68 -5.95
C ASN A 178 -14.52 17.07 -5.32
N ASP A 179 -13.40 17.43 -4.67
CA ASP A 179 -13.21 18.76 -4.06
C ASP A 179 -13.07 19.87 -5.11
N LEU A 180 -12.61 19.54 -6.30
CA LEU A 180 -12.62 20.46 -7.47
C LEU A 180 -13.98 20.55 -8.15
N ASN A 181 -15.02 20.00 -7.55
CA ASN A 181 -16.40 20.06 -8.00
C ASN A 181 -16.73 19.24 -9.26
N PHE A 182 -15.95 18.22 -9.56
CA PHE A 182 -16.29 17.24 -10.61
C PHE A 182 -17.32 16.25 -10.13
N LYS A 183 -18.27 15.89 -11.02
CA LYS A 183 -19.11 14.70 -10.87
C LYS A 183 -18.35 13.52 -11.48
N THR A 184 -17.72 12.73 -10.64
CA THR A 184 -16.80 11.67 -11.08
C THR A 184 -17.54 10.35 -11.22
N ASN A 185 -17.38 9.73 -12.38
CA ASN A 185 -17.84 8.37 -12.68
C ASN A 185 -16.62 7.52 -13.08
N ILE A 186 -16.50 6.31 -12.54
CA ILE A 186 -15.35 5.44 -12.70
C ILE A 186 -15.79 4.15 -13.41
#